data_42f8e73e2ab1d66843d6cc4fba0e7a85
#
_entry.id   42f8e73e2ab1d66843d6cc4fba0e7a85
#
_cell.length_a   1.000
_cell.length_b   1.000
_cell.length_c   1.000
_cell.angle_alpha   90.00
_cell.angle_beta   90.00
_cell.angle_gamma   90.00
#
_symmetry.space_group_name_H-M   'P 1'
#
loop_
_entity.id
_entity.type
_entity.pdbx_description
1 polymer ?
#
loop_
_entity_poly.entity_id
_entity_poly.type
_entity_poly.pdbx_seq_one_letter_code
_entity_poly.pdbx_strand_id
1 'polypeptide(L)'
;MMKSLFVTGNDTDVGKTCVTASIVKNLRDMDIDVGVMKPFASGNRKNSNSLSQDVEILMKYSGSHDPIDLVNPYFFEIPTSPYDASKILGQKISLQKITDAYDKLLLSHDLVIVEGIGGLMTPITQNYFVSNLISELDIDTIIVIGSKLGTVNHTMLTYEHCKQMHLKLKGFVINQTEPNGYELSNLKQQIMELTNQTVYCTIPYQKNFDLDLYIDNFTNFVDFSNFGFKDV
;
A
#
# COMPACT_ATOMS: atom_id res chain seq x y z
N MET A 1 -4.57 -19.11 -6.34
CA MET A 1 -5.49 -17.96 -6.47
C MET A 1 -5.09 -16.93 -5.44
N MET A 2 -4.80 -15.69 -5.85
CA MET A 2 -4.44 -14.60 -4.94
C MET A 2 -5.71 -14.16 -4.19
N LYS A 3 -5.71 -14.29 -2.86
CA LYS A 3 -6.83 -13.84 -2.01
C LYS A 3 -6.58 -12.49 -1.35
N SER A 4 -5.35 -12.01 -1.41
CA SER A 4 -4.98 -10.74 -0.82
C SER A 4 -3.67 -10.19 -1.39
N LEU A 5 -3.53 -8.86 -1.33
CA LEU A 5 -2.34 -8.15 -1.77
C LEU A 5 -1.99 -7.06 -0.75
N PHE A 6 -0.73 -7.00 -0.34
CA PHE A 6 -0.20 -5.92 0.49
C PHE A 6 0.51 -4.88 -0.37
N VAL A 7 0.11 -3.63 -0.23
CA VAL A 7 0.75 -2.49 -0.90
C VAL A 7 1.61 -1.74 0.11
N THR A 8 2.93 -1.79 -0.06
CA THR A 8 3.90 -1.02 0.73
C THR A 8 4.67 -0.04 -0.14
N GLY A 9 5.53 0.76 0.45
CA GLY A 9 6.40 1.70 -0.28
C GLY A 9 7.87 1.53 0.09
N ASN A 10 8.75 2.02 -0.77
CA ASN A 10 10.16 2.16 -0.43
C ASN A 10 10.42 3.40 0.44
N ASP A 11 9.41 4.30 0.55
CA ASP A 11 9.44 5.50 1.39
C ASP A 11 8.01 5.97 1.72
N THR A 12 7.90 7.04 2.52
CA THR A 12 6.65 7.82 2.67
C THR A 12 6.40 8.66 1.42
N ASP A 13 5.16 9.11 1.22
CA ASP A 13 4.74 10.04 0.15
C ASP A 13 5.05 9.58 -1.29
N VAL A 14 5.30 8.29 -1.49
CA VAL A 14 5.46 7.70 -2.83
C VAL A 14 4.13 7.45 -3.55
N GLY A 15 2.99 7.82 -2.93
CA GLY A 15 1.66 7.69 -3.52
C GLY A 15 1.03 6.31 -3.37
N LYS A 16 1.34 5.57 -2.29
CA LYS A 16 0.73 4.26 -2.00
C LYS A 16 -0.78 4.28 -2.15
N THR A 17 -1.44 5.25 -1.51
CA THR A 17 -2.90 5.35 -1.48
C THR A 17 -3.51 5.56 -2.87
N CYS A 18 -2.88 6.37 -3.72
CA CYS A 18 -3.32 6.56 -5.10
C CYS A 18 -3.21 5.25 -5.90
N VAL A 19 -2.08 4.55 -5.78
CA VAL A 19 -1.85 3.26 -6.45
C VAL A 19 -2.81 2.20 -5.91
N THR A 20 -2.98 2.10 -4.60
CA THR A 20 -3.91 1.15 -3.96
C THR A 20 -5.34 1.38 -4.43
N ALA A 21 -5.82 2.63 -4.38
CA ALA A 21 -7.17 2.99 -4.82
C ALA A 21 -7.38 2.69 -6.31
N SER A 22 -6.35 2.90 -7.15
CA SER A 22 -6.40 2.57 -8.57
C SER A 22 -6.52 1.07 -8.80
N ILE A 23 -5.75 0.25 -8.07
CA ILE A 23 -5.85 -1.21 -8.15
C ILE A 23 -7.25 -1.67 -7.73
N VAL A 24 -7.73 -1.19 -6.59
CA VAL A 24 -9.05 -1.50 -6.03
C VAL A 24 -10.17 -1.16 -7.00
N LYS A 25 -10.17 0.08 -7.54
CA LYS A 25 -11.20 0.54 -8.49
C LYS A 25 -11.24 -0.33 -9.75
N ASN A 26 -10.06 -0.65 -10.30
CA ASN A 26 -10.01 -1.47 -11.52
C ASN A 26 -10.46 -2.90 -11.29
N LEU A 27 -10.15 -3.50 -10.14
CA LEU A 27 -10.65 -4.84 -9.79
C LEU A 27 -12.17 -4.84 -9.64
N ARG A 28 -12.74 -3.80 -9.03
CA ARG A 28 -14.21 -3.63 -8.96
C ARG A 28 -14.86 -3.47 -10.33
N ASP A 29 -14.21 -2.74 -11.23
CA ASP A 29 -14.70 -2.60 -12.62
C ASP A 29 -14.68 -3.93 -13.40
N MET A 30 -13.95 -4.92 -12.88
CA MET A 30 -13.93 -6.32 -13.36
C MET A 30 -14.90 -7.22 -12.59
N ASP A 31 -15.86 -6.63 -11.84
CA ASP A 31 -16.87 -7.31 -11.02
C ASP A 31 -16.28 -8.17 -9.87
N ILE A 32 -15.07 -7.85 -9.39
CA ILE A 32 -14.46 -8.51 -8.23
C ILE A 32 -14.88 -7.76 -6.96
N ASP A 33 -15.37 -8.48 -5.95
CA ASP A 33 -15.69 -7.93 -4.64
C ASP A 33 -14.39 -7.73 -3.83
N VAL A 34 -13.98 -6.46 -3.66
CA VAL A 34 -12.69 -6.09 -3.06
C VAL A 34 -12.88 -5.43 -1.70
N GLY A 35 -12.48 -6.13 -0.63
CA GLY A 35 -12.28 -5.54 0.68
C GLY A 35 -10.99 -4.73 0.76
N VAL A 36 -10.98 -3.69 1.57
CA VAL A 36 -9.79 -2.85 1.80
C VAL A 36 -9.44 -2.77 3.27
N MET A 37 -8.13 -2.74 3.56
CA MET A 37 -7.64 -2.58 4.92
C MET A 37 -6.47 -1.61 4.96
N LYS A 38 -6.51 -0.65 5.87
CA LYS A 38 -5.41 0.23 6.28
C LYS A 38 -5.16 0.00 7.78
N PRO A 39 -4.35 -1.00 8.19
CA PRO A 39 -4.20 -1.40 9.59
C PRO A 39 -3.84 -0.24 10.50
N PHE A 40 -3.02 0.66 9.99
CA PHE A 40 -2.57 1.86 10.66
C PHE A 40 -2.74 3.08 9.77
N ALA A 41 -3.38 4.11 10.27
CA ALA A 41 -3.41 5.44 9.69
C ALA A 41 -2.97 6.48 10.72
N SER A 42 -2.30 7.53 10.29
CA SER A 42 -1.85 8.61 11.16
C SER A 42 -2.05 9.98 10.51
N GLY A 43 -2.07 11.03 11.31
CA GLY A 43 -2.17 12.41 10.86
C GLY A 43 -3.48 13.09 11.23
N ASN A 44 -3.73 14.24 10.64
CA ASN A 44 -4.89 15.06 10.97
C ASN A 44 -6.17 14.53 10.34
N ARG A 45 -7.24 14.52 11.11
CA ARG A 45 -8.62 14.40 10.61
C ARG A 45 -9.20 15.80 10.38
N LYS A 46 -10.11 15.94 9.43
CA LYS A 46 -10.83 17.20 9.22
C LYS A 46 -11.65 17.61 10.45
N ASN A 47 -12.19 16.62 11.17
CA ASN A 47 -12.88 16.75 12.45
C ASN A 47 -12.82 15.40 13.19
N SER A 48 -13.24 15.36 14.46
CA SER A 48 -13.20 14.15 15.30
C SER A 48 -14.00 12.96 14.75
N ASN A 49 -14.96 13.20 13.87
CA ASN A 49 -15.83 12.17 13.28
C ASN A 49 -15.42 11.77 11.86
N SER A 50 -14.40 12.44 11.25
CA SER A 50 -13.92 12.08 9.93
C SER A 50 -12.89 10.95 9.99
N LEU A 51 -12.79 10.19 8.92
CA LEU A 51 -11.74 9.20 8.72
C LEU A 51 -10.42 9.88 8.35
N SER A 52 -9.31 9.15 8.35
CA SER A 52 -8.09 9.62 7.68
C SER A 52 -8.32 9.70 6.17
N GLN A 53 -7.63 10.60 5.51
CA GLN A 53 -7.76 10.78 4.06
C GLN A 53 -7.51 9.46 3.29
N ASP A 54 -6.49 8.70 3.69
CA ASP A 54 -6.19 7.40 3.06
C ASP A 54 -7.38 6.45 3.15
N VAL A 55 -7.98 6.32 4.34
CA VAL A 55 -9.11 5.43 4.57
C VAL A 55 -10.36 5.89 3.81
N GLU A 56 -10.64 7.21 3.78
CA GLU A 56 -11.74 7.78 2.98
C GLU A 56 -11.57 7.41 1.49
N ILE A 57 -10.36 7.55 0.95
CA ILE A 57 -10.05 7.20 -0.44
C ILE A 57 -10.26 5.71 -0.69
N LEU A 58 -9.68 4.85 0.12
CA LEU A 58 -9.78 3.40 -0.06
C LEU A 58 -11.24 2.93 0.00
N MET A 59 -12.02 3.39 0.97
CA MET A 59 -13.45 3.06 1.09
C MET A 59 -14.28 3.61 -0.08
N LYS A 60 -14.01 4.84 -0.55
CA LYS A 60 -14.68 5.43 -1.72
C LYS A 60 -14.52 4.53 -2.95
N TYR A 61 -13.29 4.11 -3.25
CA TYR A 61 -13.00 3.39 -4.49
C TYR A 61 -13.27 1.89 -4.41
N SER A 62 -13.21 1.29 -3.21
CA SER A 62 -13.69 -0.08 -3.01
C SER A 62 -15.22 -0.18 -3.00
N GLY A 63 -15.92 0.92 -2.71
CA GLY A 63 -17.36 0.91 -2.44
C GLY A 63 -17.74 0.07 -1.22
N SER A 64 -16.75 -0.24 -0.38
CA SER A 64 -16.96 -1.02 0.83
C SER A 64 -17.83 -0.23 1.82
N HIS A 65 -18.69 -0.96 2.49
CA HIS A 65 -19.47 -0.52 3.65
C HIS A 65 -19.06 -1.27 4.92
N ASP A 66 -17.87 -1.86 4.91
CA ASP A 66 -17.34 -2.57 6.07
C ASP A 66 -17.24 -1.68 7.30
N PRO A 67 -17.42 -2.25 8.49
CA PRO A 67 -17.17 -1.53 9.75
C PRO A 67 -15.78 -0.93 9.77
N ILE A 68 -15.68 0.35 10.15
CA ILE A 68 -14.40 1.07 10.15
C ILE A 68 -13.31 0.38 10.98
N ASP A 69 -13.70 -0.31 12.04
CA ASP A 69 -12.77 -1.07 12.91
C ASP A 69 -12.12 -2.26 12.19
N LEU A 70 -12.71 -2.75 11.09
CA LEU A 70 -12.11 -3.77 10.23
C LEU A 70 -11.20 -3.12 9.19
N VAL A 71 -11.65 -2.02 8.58
CA VAL A 71 -10.89 -1.30 7.56
C VAL A 71 -9.67 -0.59 8.17
N ASN A 72 -9.85 0.08 9.30
CA ASN A 72 -8.78 0.83 9.97
C ASN A 72 -8.77 0.57 11.48
N PRO A 73 -8.20 -0.54 11.95
CA PRO A 73 -8.11 -0.90 13.36
C PRO A 73 -7.45 0.15 14.26
N TYR A 74 -6.47 0.89 13.71
CA TYR A 74 -5.72 1.89 14.44
C TYR A 74 -5.58 3.20 13.66
N PHE A 75 -6.10 4.26 14.26
CA PHE A 75 -5.85 5.63 13.85
C PHE A 75 -5.11 6.39 14.94
N PHE A 76 -4.07 7.13 14.58
CA PHE A 76 -3.30 7.99 15.48
C PHE A 76 -3.34 9.43 14.99
N GLU A 77 -3.70 10.37 15.88
CA GLU A 77 -3.77 11.80 15.53
C GLU A 77 -2.40 12.45 15.33
N ILE A 78 -1.32 11.75 15.69
CA ILE A 78 0.05 12.23 15.57
C ILE A 78 0.69 11.63 14.31
N PRO A 79 1.22 12.45 13.36
CA PRO A 79 1.83 11.97 12.12
C PRO A 79 3.26 11.42 12.36
N THR A 80 3.31 10.26 13.00
CA THR A 80 4.56 9.52 13.27
C THR A 80 4.33 8.02 13.12
N SER A 81 5.35 7.19 13.40
CA SER A 81 5.20 5.73 13.35
C SER A 81 4.19 5.23 14.38
N PRO A 82 3.49 4.10 14.12
CA PRO A 82 2.56 3.50 15.09
C PRO A 82 3.20 3.28 16.46
N TYR A 83 4.45 2.84 16.50
CA TYR A 83 5.22 2.63 17.72
C TYR A 83 5.35 3.91 18.57
N ASP A 84 5.75 5.01 17.93
CA ASP A 84 5.95 6.27 18.62
C ASP A 84 4.60 6.89 19.03
N ALA A 85 3.62 6.91 18.12
CA ALA A 85 2.28 7.40 18.39
C ALA A 85 1.62 6.64 19.55
N SER A 86 1.75 5.31 19.58
CA SER A 86 1.21 4.47 20.66
C SER A 86 1.76 4.82 22.04
N LYS A 87 3.07 5.15 22.10
CA LYS A 87 3.74 5.58 23.33
C LYS A 87 3.25 6.96 23.79
N ILE A 88 3.23 7.93 22.87
CA ILE A 88 2.83 9.31 23.18
C ILE A 88 1.37 9.34 23.64
N LEU A 89 0.49 8.61 22.97
CA LEU A 89 -0.95 8.60 23.24
C LEU A 89 -1.36 7.59 24.33
N GLY A 90 -0.45 6.74 24.81
CA GLY A 90 -0.78 5.66 25.76
C GLY A 90 -1.68 4.58 25.17
N GLN A 91 -1.83 4.51 23.84
CA GLN A 91 -2.70 3.58 23.15
C GLN A 91 -1.95 2.29 22.81
N LYS A 92 -2.28 1.20 23.47
CA LYS A 92 -1.65 -0.10 23.20
C LYS A 92 -2.07 -0.68 21.85
N ILE A 93 -1.11 -1.18 21.07
CA ILE A 93 -1.35 -1.91 19.84
C ILE A 93 -1.47 -3.40 20.14
N SER A 94 -2.57 -4.01 19.69
CA SER A 94 -2.80 -5.46 19.69
C SER A 94 -2.68 -5.96 18.26
N LEU A 95 -1.71 -6.81 17.98
CA LEU A 95 -1.54 -7.44 16.68
C LEU A 95 -2.73 -8.36 16.37
N GLN A 96 -3.24 -9.06 17.38
CA GLN A 96 -4.43 -9.92 17.25
C GLN A 96 -5.66 -9.14 16.72
N LYS A 97 -5.85 -7.87 17.14
CA LYS A 97 -6.95 -7.04 16.59
C LYS A 97 -6.81 -6.85 15.09
N ILE A 98 -5.57 -6.76 14.58
CA ILE A 98 -5.30 -6.56 13.15
C ILE A 98 -5.56 -7.86 12.39
N THR A 99 -5.04 -8.98 12.88
CA THR A 99 -5.24 -10.29 12.23
C THR A 99 -6.71 -10.69 12.25
N ASP A 100 -7.43 -10.50 13.37
CA ASP A 100 -8.87 -10.77 13.46
C ASP A 100 -9.69 -9.91 12.47
N ALA A 101 -9.31 -8.65 12.28
CA ALA A 101 -9.98 -7.76 11.32
C ALA A 101 -9.70 -8.21 9.87
N TYR A 102 -8.45 -8.56 9.57
CA TYR A 102 -8.06 -9.08 8.27
C TYR A 102 -8.78 -10.38 7.91
N ASP A 103 -8.84 -11.34 8.85
CA ASP A 103 -9.53 -12.62 8.64
C ASP A 103 -11.03 -12.43 8.36
N LYS A 104 -11.67 -11.48 9.06
CA LYS A 104 -13.08 -11.14 8.80
C LYS A 104 -13.28 -10.56 7.40
N LEU A 105 -12.39 -9.67 6.94
CA LEU A 105 -12.45 -9.13 5.58
C LEU A 105 -12.25 -10.24 4.54
N LEU A 106 -11.31 -11.16 4.76
CA LEU A 106 -11.09 -12.33 3.87
C LEU A 106 -12.30 -13.27 3.76
N LEU A 107 -13.14 -13.33 4.81
CA LEU A 107 -14.36 -14.12 4.78
C LEU A 107 -15.52 -13.42 4.07
N SER A 108 -15.45 -12.10 3.93
CA SER A 108 -16.54 -11.26 3.40
C SER A 108 -16.33 -10.87 1.94
N HIS A 109 -15.09 -10.94 1.43
CA HIS A 109 -14.72 -10.47 0.09
C HIS A 109 -13.96 -11.53 -0.71
N ASP A 110 -14.01 -11.43 -2.03
CA ASP A 110 -13.25 -12.29 -2.95
C ASP A 110 -11.75 -12.03 -2.84
N LEU A 111 -11.37 -10.76 -2.63
CA LEU A 111 -10.00 -10.28 -2.52
C LEU A 111 -9.88 -9.17 -1.48
N VAL A 112 -8.80 -9.16 -0.70
CA VAL A 112 -8.52 -8.06 0.25
C VAL A 112 -7.22 -7.36 -0.14
N ILE A 113 -7.29 -6.04 -0.29
CA ILE A 113 -6.10 -5.19 -0.49
C ILE A 113 -5.75 -4.50 0.83
N VAL A 114 -4.54 -4.75 1.31
CA VAL A 114 -4.01 -4.15 2.55
C VAL A 114 -3.00 -3.08 2.20
N GLU A 115 -3.23 -1.84 2.65
CA GLU A 115 -2.25 -0.77 2.49
C GLU A 115 -1.44 -0.55 3.77
N GLY A 116 -0.12 -0.64 3.66
CA GLY A 116 0.82 -0.38 4.75
C GLY A 116 0.96 1.10 5.11
N ILE A 117 1.70 1.36 6.19
CA ILE A 117 2.13 2.70 6.61
C ILE A 117 3.65 2.82 6.46
N GLY A 118 4.13 3.93 5.86
CA GLY A 118 5.56 4.12 5.60
C GLY A 118 6.16 3.03 4.71
N GLY A 119 7.32 2.51 5.08
CA GLY A 119 8.01 1.40 4.42
C GLY A 119 8.08 0.16 5.31
N LEU A 120 8.79 -0.89 4.83
CA LEU A 120 8.86 -2.20 5.49
C LEU A 120 9.42 -2.16 6.92
N MET A 121 10.36 -1.25 7.18
CA MET A 121 11.00 -1.09 8.50
C MET A 121 10.30 -0.05 9.39
N THR A 122 9.10 0.40 9.01
CA THR A 122 8.29 1.25 9.89
C THR A 122 7.89 0.47 11.14
N PRO A 123 8.26 0.94 12.35
CA PRO A 123 8.01 0.20 13.59
C PRO A 123 6.53 0.30 14.00
N ILE A 124 5.93 -0.86 14.26
CA ILE A 124 4.59 -1.01 14.84
C ILE A 124 4.71 -1.10 16.36
N THR A 125 5.64 -1.92 16.83
CA THR A 125 6.07 -1.98 18.22
C THR A 125 7.59 -1.99 18.30
N GLN A 126 8.19 -2.11 19.50
CA GLN A 126 9.64 -2.06 19.70
C GLN A 126 10.41 -3.06 18.81
N ASN A 127 9.88 -4.26 18.60
CA ASN A 127 10.54 -5.34 17.87
C ASN A 127 9.65 -5.93 16.76
N TYR A 128 8.65 -5.17 16.31
CA TYR A 128 7.71 -5.62 15.29
C TYR A 128 7.46 -4.48 14.29
N PHE A 129 7.74 -4.77 13.03
CA PHE A 129 7.74 -3.83 11.91
C PHE A 129 6.65 -4.20 10.89
N VAL A 130 6.42 -3.35 9.91
CA VAL A 130 5.49 -3.64 8.80
C VAL A 130 5.85 -4.94 8.09
N SER A 131 7.14 -5.23 7.90
CA SER A 131 7.60 -6.50 7.32
C SER A 131 7.21 -7.74 8.13
N ASN A 132 7.18 -7.63 9.47
CA ASN A 132 6.70 -8.73 10.32
C ASN A 132 5.19 -8.96 10.14
N LEU A 133 4.40 -7.87 10.03
CA LEU A 133 2.97 -7.99 9.75
C LEU A 133 2.70 -8.65 8.39
N ILE A 134 3.42 -8.26 7.34
CA ILE A 134 3.30 -8.90 6.02
C ILE A 134 3.62 -10.40 6.09
N SER A 135 4.69 -10.76 6.81
CA SER A 135 5.08 -12.17 7.00
C SER A 135 4.04 -12.95 7.79
N GLU A 136 3.45 -12.35 8.85
CA GLU A 136 2.42 -12.99 9.69
C GLU A 136 1.11 -13.20 8.92
N LEU A 137 0.71 -12.25 8.08
CA LEU A 137 -0.47 -12.37 7.21
C LEU A 137 -0.23 -13.30 6.01
N ASP A 138 1.01 -13.72 5.76
CA ASP A 138 1.44 -14.58 4.63
C ASP A 138 0.92 -14.10 3.26
N ILE A 139 0.96 -12.80 3.02
CA ILE A 139 0.30 -12.08 1.94
C ILE A 139 1.28 -11.74 0.81
N ASP A 140 0.83 -11.83 -0.44
CA ASP A 140 1.56 -11.32 -1.61
C ASP A 140 1.75 -9.81 -1.52
N THR A 141 2.92 -9.31 -1.92
CA THR A 141 3.30 -7.90 -1.68
C THR A 141 3.77 -7.21 -2.95
N ILE A 142 3.35 -5.97 -3.16
CA ILE A 142 3.95 -5.06 -4.15
C ILE A 142 4.56 -3.86 -3.43
N ILE A 143 5.59 -3.27 -4.06
CA ILE A 143 6.27 -2.09 -3.54
C ILE A 143 6.05 -0.92 -4.49
N VAL A 144 5.46 0.15 -3.98
CA VAL A 144 5.38 1.44 -4.68
C VAL A 144 6.67 2.20 -4.45
N ILE A 145 7.32 2.63 -5.52
CA ILE A 145 8.58 3.39 -5.47
C ILE A 145 8.42 4.75 -6.14
N GLY A 146 8.96 5.79 -5.49
CA GLY A 146 9.02 7.13 -6.06
C GLY A 146 10.13 7.26 -7.11
N SER A 147 10.26 8.41 -7.76
CA SER A 147 11.30 8.67 -8.78
C SER A 147 12.38 9.65 -8.35
N LYS A 148 12.31 10.19 -7.12
CA LYS A 148 13.30 11.17 -6.64
C LYS A 148 14.71 10.58 -6.50
N LEU A 149 15.73 11.44 -6.52
CA LEU A 149 17.11 11.01 -6.30
C LEU A 149 17.24 10.26 -4.97
N GLY A 150 17.96 9.13 -4.98
CA GLY A 150 18.09 8.22 -3.84
C GLY A 150 17.10 7.04 -3.88
N THR A 151 16.07 7.07 -4.74
CA THR A 151 15.06 6.01 -4.80
C THR A 151 15.66 4.63 -5.11
N VAL A 152 16.68 4.55 -5.96
CA VAL A 152 17.37 3.27 -6.26
C VAL A 152 17.94 2.66 -5.00
N ASN A 153 18.66 3.45 -4.18
CA ASN A 153 19.19 2.98 -2.91
C ASN A 153 18.09 2.52 -1.95
N HIS A 154 17.00 3.31 -1.79
CA HIS A 154 15.88 2.94 -0.92
C HIS A 154 15.17 1.68 -1.43
N THR A 155 15.03 1.54 -2.75
CA THR A 155 14.42 0.34 -3.36
C THR A 155 15.28 -0.89 -3.12
N MET A 156 16.60 -0.79 -3.29
CA MET A 156 17.49 -1.93 -3.05
C MET A 156 17.52 -2.35 -1.59
N LEU A 157 17.55 -1.39 -0.63
CA LEU A 157 17.45 -1.71 0.80
C LEU A 157 16.12 -2.40 1.12
N THR A 158 15.02 -1.92 0.56
CA THR A 158 13.68 -2.51 0.73
C THR A 158 13.62 -3.91 0.13
N TYR A 159 14.16 -4.09 -1.08
CA TYR A 159 14.21 -5.38 -1.76
C TYR A 159 15.05 -6.42 -1.01
N GLU A 160 16.26 -6.06 -0.57
CA GLU A 160 17.11 -6.96 0.21
C GLU A 160 16.44 -7.35 1.54
N HIS A 161 15.72 -6.41 2.18
CA HIS A 161 14.94 -6.73 3.37
C HIS A 161 13.78 -7.70 3.06
N CYS A 162 13.07 -7.54 1.94
CA CYS A 162 12.07 -8.53 1.49
C CYS A 162 12.66 -9.94 1.37
N LYS A 163 13.84 -10.05 0.78
CA LYS A 163 14.54 -11.33 0.63
C LYS A 163 14.91 -11.94 2.00
N GLN A 164 15.47 -11.13 2.90
CA GLN A 164 15.83 -11.58 4.25
C GLN A 164 14.63 -12.08 5.04
N MET A 165 13.47 -11.42 4.88
CA MET A 165 12.22 -11.79 5.54
C MET A 165 11.41 -12.86 4.77
N HIS A 166 11.91 -13.32 3.61
CA HIS A 166 11.22 -14.27 2.72
C HIS A 166 9.80 -13.82 2.33
N LEU A 167 9.59 -12.51 2.17
CA LEU A 167 8.29 -11.96 1.76
C LEU A 167 7.96 -12.34 0.31
N LYS A 168 6.69 -12.58 0.03
CA LYS A 168 6.17 -12.93 -1.30
C LYS A 168 6.10 -11.69 -2.20
N LEU A 169 7.26 -11.13 -2.58
CA LEU A 169 7.32 -9.96 -3.44
C LEU A 169 6.90 -10.32 -4.87
N LYS A 170 5.86 -9.65 -5.37
CA LYS A 170 5.34 -9.81 -6.74
C LYS A 170 5.99 -8.85 -7.72
N GLY A 171 6.43 -7.69 -7.26
CA GLY A 171 7.09 -6.68 -8.09
C GLY A 171 6.90 -5.26 -7.59
N PHE A 172 7.10 -4.31 -8.51
CA PHE A 172 7.12 -2.88 -8.22
C PHE A 172 6.13 -2.09 -9.07
N VAL A 173 5.70 -0.96 -8.53
CA VAL A 173 5.02 0.12 -9.24
C VAL A 173 5.85 1.39 -9.06
N ILE A 174 6.26 2.03 -10.16
CA ILE A 174 6.97 3.32 -10.11
C ILE A 174 5.93 4.43 -10.25
N ASN A 175 5.85 5.29 -9.25
CA ASN A 175 4.94 6.43 -9.23
C ASN A 175 5.72 7.74 -9.05
N GLN A 176 5.69 8.60 -10.05
CA GLN A 176 6.37 9.88 -10.00
C GLN A 176 5.47 10.91 -9.32
N THR A 177 5.80 11.27 -8.08
CA THR A 177 5.06 12.26 -7.28
C THR A 177 5.64 13.68 -7.39
N GLU A 178 6.80 13.84 -8.01
CA GLU A 178 7.52 15.11 -8.15
C GLU A 178 7.96 15.32 -9.61
N PRO A 179 8.02 16.57 -10.09
CA PRO A 179 8.39 16.86 -11.48
C PRO A 179 9.86 16.54 -11.79
N ASN A 180 10.72 16.54 -10.76
CA ASN A 180 12.15 16.30 -10.87
C ASN A 180 12.48 14.92 -10.30
N GLY A 181 13.37 14.20 -10.95
CA GLY A 181 13.79 12.86 -10.50
C GLY A 181 14.41 12.06 -11.62
N TYR A 182 14.43 10.75 -11.44
CA TYR A 182 14.86 9.84 -12.51
C TYR A 182 13.88 9.88 -13.67
N GLU A 183 14.44 9.77 -14.88
CA GLU A 183 13.64 9.47 -16.06
C GLU A 183 13.05 8.06 -15.88
N LEU A 184 11.73 7.91 -16.10
CA LEU A 184 10.98 6.72 -15.68
C LEU A 184 11.40 5.45 -16.41
N SER A 185 11.72 5.52 -17.71
CA SER A 185 12.14 4.35 -18.49
C SER A 185 13.50 3.83 -17.99
N ASN A 186 14.43 4.74 -17.71
CA ASN A 186 15.75 4.41 -17.18
C ASN A 186 15.64 3.82 -15.75
N LEU A 187 14.79 4.41 -14.91
CA LEU A 187 14.56 3.89 -13.56
C LEU A 187 13.93 2.49 -13.61
N LYS A 188 12.93 2.29 -14.46
CA LYS A 188 12.30 0.98 -14.67
C LYS A 188 13.33 -0.07 -15.06
N GLN A 189 14.11 0.21 -16.09
CA GLN A 189 15.15 -0.71 -16.57
C GLN A 189 16.14 -1.04 -15.45
N GLN A 190 16.66 -0.02 -14.75
CA GLN A 190 17.62 -0.20 -13.66
C GLN A 190 17.07 -1.06 -12.53
N ILE A 191 15.82 -0.83 -12.09
CA ILE A 191 15.20 -1.64 -11.02
C ILE A 191 15.02 -3.08 -11.48
N MET A 192 14.56 -3.32 -12.72
CA MET A 192 14.41 -4.68 -13.25
C MET A 192 15.75 -5.42 -13.35
N GLU A 193 16.81 -4.76 -13.82
CA GLU A 193 18.15 -5.34 -13.91
C GLU A 193 18.74 -5.69 -12.54
N LEU A 194 18.59 -4.80 -11.54
CA LEU A 194 19.16 -4.98 -10.21
C LEU A 194 18.40 -6.01 -9.37
N THR A 195 17.09 -6.15 -9.57
CA THR A 195 16.25 -7.00 -8.70
C THR A 195 15.79 -8.30 -9.37
N ASN A 196 15.87 -8.38 -10.69
CA ASN A 196 15.23 -9.43 -11.50
C ASN A 196 13.73 -9.59 -11.19
N GLN A 197 13.05 -8.49 -10.83
CA GLN A 197 11.63 -8.45 -10.50
C GLN A 197 10.87 -7.62 -11.54
N THR A 198 9.58 -7.89 -11.66
CA THR A 198 8.68 -7.16 -12.54
C THR A 198 8.44 -5.74 -12.03
N VAL A 199 8.55 -4.74 -12.91
CA VAL A 199 7.97 -3.41 -12.72
C VAL A 199 6.69 -3.36 -13.54
N TYR A 200 5.53 -3.44 -12.88
CA TYR A 200 4.22 -3.53 -13.51
C TYR A 200 3.88 -2.29 -14.33
N CYS A 201 4.15 -1.13 -13.77
CA CYS A 201 3.92 0.14 -14.46
C CYS A 201 4.82 1.26 -13.97
N THR A 202 4.87 2.33 -14.80
CA THR A 202 5.44 3.63 -14.46
C THR A 202 4.38 4.68 -14.67
N ILE A 203 4.09 5.47 -13.64
CA ILE A 203 3.06 6.50 -13.63
C ILE A 203 3.76 7.87 -13.63
N PRO A 204 3.57 8.68 -14.67
CA PRO A 204 4.25 9.98 -14.77
C PRO A 204 3.65 11.01 -13.83
N TYR A 205 4.46 12.02 -13.49
CA TYR A 205 4.03 13.17 -12.70
C TYR A 205 2.87 13.94 -13.37
N GLN A 206 1.88 14.29 -12.57
CA GLN A 206 0.76 15.13 -12.99
C GLN A 206 0.88 16.51 -12.33
N LYS A 207 1.12 17.54 -13.14
CA LYS A 207 1.30 18.93 -12.66
C LYS A 207 0.06 19.46 -11.91
N ASN A 208 -1.13 19.14 -12.42
CA ASN A 208 -2.41 19.45 -11.78
C ASN A 208 -3.01 18.12 -11.32
N PHE A 209 -2.58 17.66 -10.15
CA PHE A 209 -3.02 16.37 -9.62
C PHE A 209 -4.52 16.39 -9.32
N ASP A 210 -5.23 15.48 -9.97
CA ASP A 210 -6.62 15.14 -9.71
C ASP A 210 -6.71 13.64 -9.46
N LEU A 211 -7.21 13.23 -8.29
CA LEU A 211 -7.22 11.84 -7.88
C LEU A 211 -8.17 10.98 -8.73
N ASP A 212 -9.37 11.50 -9.06
CA ASP A 212 -10.32 10.75 -9.87
C ASP A 212 -9.72 10.51 -11.27
N LEU A 213 -9.13 11.54 -11.88
CA LEU A 213 -8.46 11.43 -13.17
C LEU A 213 -7.22 10.52 -13.11
N TYR A 214 -6.45 10.54 -12.01
CA TYR A 214 -5.32 9.64 -11.82
C TYR A 214 -5.76 8.18 -11.83
N ILE A 215 -6.83 7.87 -11.11
CA ILE A 215 -7.38 6.52 -10.98
C ILE A 215 -7.99 6.04 -12.29
N ASP A 216 -8.75 6.89 -12.98
CA ASP A 216 -9.37 6.55 -14.27
C ASP A 216 -8.33 6.29 -15.37
N ASN A 217 -7.19 7.00 -15.33
CA ASN A 217 -6.10 6.81 -16.28
C ASN A 217 -5.13 5.67 -15.92
N PHE A 218 -5.27 5.04 -14.77
CA PHE A 218 -4.33 4.03 -14.29
C PHE A 218 -4.18 2.84 -15.25
N THR A 219 -5.28 2.41 -15.88
CA THR A 219 -5.28 1.34 -16.89
C THR A 219 -4.46 1.65 -18.14
N ASN A 220 -4.20 2.93 -18.44
CA ASN A 220 -3.32 3.32 -19.54
C ASN A 220 -1.85 2.95 -19.28
N PHE A 221 -1.49 2.70 -18.02
CA PHE A 221 -0.12 2.41 -17.59
C PHE A 221 0.08 0.96 -17.15
N VAL A 222 -1.02 0.22 -16.90
CA VAL A 222 -0.98 -1.11 -16.28
C VAL A 222 -1.78 -2.12 -17.09
N ASP A 223 -1.15 -3.24 -17.38
CA ASP A 223 -1.87 -4.45 -17.79
C ASP A 223 -2.14 -5.31 -16.54
N PHE A 224 -3.38 -5.30 -16.06
CA PHE A 224 -3.81 -6.05 -14.89
C PHE A 224 -3.66 -7.57 -15.04
N SER A 225 -3.59 -8.08 -16.28
CA SER A 225 -3.35 -9.49 -16.53
C SER A 225 -2.03 -9.99 -15.95
N ASN A 226 -1.07 -9.08 -15.76
CA ASN A 226 0.25 -9.38 -15.24
C ASN A 226 0.31 -9.45 -13.70
N PHE A 227 -0.70 -8.94 -12.99
CA PHE A 227 -0.75 -9.01 -11.52
C PHE A 227 -1.15 -10.38 -10.97
N GLY A 228 -1.62 -11.29 -11.83
CA GLY A 228 -2.06 -12.62 -11.39
C GLY A 228 -3.48 -12.66 -10.81
N PHE A 229 -4.31 -11.64 -11.10
CA PHE A 229 -5.73 -11.61 -10.70
C PHE A 229 -6.64 -12.38 -11.67
N LYS A 230 -6.12 -13.02 -12.71
CA LYS A 230 -6.90 -13.64 -13.79
C LYS A 230 -7.83 -14.80 -13.40
N ASP A 231 -7.72 -15.29 -12.15
CA ASP A 231 -8.46 -16.46 -11.67
C ASP A 231 -9.23 -16.17 -10.36
N VAL A 232 -9.61 -14.92 -10.13
CA VAL A 232 -10.46 -14.51 -8.99
C VAL A 232 -11.93 -14.57 -9.42
#